data_8b957edbed596240e408cab97f21cf76
#
_entry.id   8b957edbed596240e408cab97f21cf76
#
_cell.length_a   1.000
_cell.length_b   1.000
_cell.length_c   1.000
_cell.angle_alpha   90.00
_cell.angle_beta   90.00
_cell.angle_gamma   90.00
#
_symmetry.space_group_name_H-M   'P 1'
#
loop_
_entity.id
_entity.type
_entity.pdbx_description
1 polymer ?
#
loop_
_entity_poly.entity_id
_entity_poly.type
_entity_poly.pdbx_seq_one_letter_code
_entity_poly.pdbx_strand_id
1 'polypeptide(L)'
;NSGIKIKLTSGQEAYVFNLHLPSNPYQPYQLLSIRPKWHKHWDTPFIKTEAEAIASARRARGRQISELLTQIRSLPDQETPVFVVGDFNEPSHLDWTEATAKSGRHPIKVEYPTSLEMANAGFGDAWRTVYPDEVKEPGFTWSPLTKADDPKDHHDRIDFVYFRGKGVKLNGAKIVGENKENADIVVKPYPSDHRAVVATFTLPNQPESEKLDADKPDAGDGK
;
A
#
# COMPACT_ATOMS: atom_id res chain seq x y z
N ASN A 1 1.71 12.94 -4.76
CA ASN A 1 1.23 11.70 -5.40
C ASN A 1 1.48 11.82 -6.90
N SER A 2 2.20 10.88 -7.48
CA SER A 2 2.50 10.87 -8.90
C SER A 2 1.98 9.58 -9.51
N GLY A 3 1.09 9.70 -10.51
CA GLY A 3 0.59 8.59 -11.29
C GLY A 3 1.18 8.62 -12.69
N ILE A 4 1.57 7.45 -13.19
CA ILE A 4 2.03 7.25 -14.57
C ILE A 4 1.26 6.12 -15.23
N LYS A 5 1.09 6.19 -16.54
CA LYS A 5 0.64 5.06 -17.36
C LYS A 5 1.89 4.38 -17.92
N ILE A 6 2.02 3.09 -17.68
CA ILE A 6 3.12 2.27 -18.20
C ILE A 6 2.58 1.35 -19.30
N LYS A 7 3.42 1.06 -20.31
CA LYS A 7 3.17 0.06 -21.31
C LYS A 7 4.26 -1.00 -21.24
N LEU A 8 3.85 -2.24 -21.06
CA LEU A 8 4.76 -3.38 -21.01
C LEU A 8 5.21 -3.78 -22.43
N THR A 9 6.31 -4.50 -22.53
CA THR A 9 6.81 -5.07 -23.81
C THR A 9 5.80 -5.98 -24.48
N SER A 10 4.92 -6.61 -23.71
CA SER A 10 3.77 -7.42 -24.17
C SER A 10 2.62 -6.59 -24.75
N GLY A 11 2.70 -5.26 -24.71
CA GLY A 11 1.65 -4.35 -25.16
C GLY A 11 0.60 -4.00 -24.10
N GLN A 12 0.53 -4.72 -23.00
CA GLN A 12 -0.39 -4.45 -21.89
C GLN A 12 -0.04 -3.14 -21.21
N GLU A 13 -1.08 -2.44 -20.71
CA GLU A 13 -0.91 -1.16 -20.01
C GLU A 13 -1.40 -1.24 -18.56
N ALA A 14 -0.86 -0.38 -17.70
CA ALA A 14 -1.30 -0.22 -16.33
C ALA A 14 -1.04 1.21 -15.85
N TYR A 15 -1.86 1.70 -14.95
CA TYR A 15 -1.58 2.91 -14.18
C TYR A 15 -0.87 2.52 -12.88
N VAL A 16 0.17 3.26 -12.54
CA VAL A 16 0.90 3.09 -11.29
C VAL A 16 0.96 4.43 -10.58
N PHE A 17 0.47 4.46 -9.35
CA PHE A 17 0.55 5.62 -8.45
C PHE A 17 1.51 5.30 -7.32
N ASN A 18 2.45 6.19 -7.06
CA ASN A 18 3.36 6.11 -5.92
C ASN A 18 3.02 7.19 -4.91
N LEU A 19 2.99 6.82 -3.63
CA LEU A 19 2.79 7.76 -2.53
C LEU A 19 3.79 7.57 -1.40
N HIS A 20 3.94 8.67 -0.66
CA HIS A 20 4.57 8.70 0.64
C HIS A 20 3.73 9.66 1.50
N LEU A 21 2.90 9.11 2.37
CA LEU A 21 2.00 9.90 3.21
C LEU A 21 2.73 10.48 4.43
N PRO A 22 2.18 11.51 5.10
CA PRO A 22 2.79 12.10 6.28
C PRO A 22 3.03 11.07 7.40
N SER A 23 4.27 11.02 7.92
CA SER A 23 4.66 10.11 9.00
C SER A 23 4.13 10.55 10.37
N ASN A 24 3.80 11.81 10.55
CA ASN A 24 3.40 12.38 11.84
C ASN A 24 2.01 13.05 11.77
N PRO A 25 1.14 12.83 12.77
CA PRO A 25 1.28 11.91 13.90
C PRO A 25 1.18 10.43 13.47
N TYR A 26 1.94 9.56 14.15
CA TYR A 26 1.89 8.11 13.96
C TYR A 26 1.03 7.48 15.07
N GLN A 27 -0.16 7.02 14.75
CA GLN A 27 -1.16 6.59 15.71
C GLN A 27 -0.75 5.37 16.54
N PRO A 28 -0.03 4.37 16.02
CA PRO A 28 0.51 3.29 16.84
C PRO A 28 1.35 3.80 18.02
N TYR A 29 2.23 4.76 17.79
CA TYR A 29 3.03 5.36 18.89
C TYR A 29 2.19 6.16 19.86
N GLN A 30 1.16 6.88 19.36
CA GLN A 30 0.25 7.60 20.24
C GLN A 30 -0.53 6.65 21.18
N LEU A 31 -1.03 5.51 20.65
CA LEU A 31 -1.77 4.49 21.39
C LEU A 31 -0.90 3.75 22.41
N LEU A 32 0.36 3.48 22.06
CA LEU A 32 1.32 2.74 22.88
C LEU A 32 2.11 3.66 23.83
N SER A 33 1.88 4.98 23.78
CA SER A 33 2.65 5.97 24.54
C SER A 33 4.15 5.93 24.26
N ILE A 34 4.52 5.57 23.02
CA ILE A 34 5.90 5.57 22.55
C ILE A 34 6.29 6.98 22.10
N ARG A 35 7.45 7.45 22.56
CA ARG A 35 8.08 8.69 22.07
C ARG A 35 9.33 8.32 21.27
N PRO A 36 9.29 8.39 19.93
CA PRO A 36 10.43 8.03 19.13
C PRO A 36 11.61 8.98 19.36
N LYS A 37 12.80 8.42 19.49
CA LYS A 37 14.03 9.18 19.85
C LYS A 37 14.44 10.21 18.80
N TRP A 38 14.06 10.00 17.53
CA TRP A 38 14.35 10.93 16.42
C TRP A 38 13.43 12.16 16.40
N HIS A 39 12.31 12.12 17.13
CA HIS A 39 11.41 13.27 17.30
C HIS A 39 11.79 14.07 18.54
N LYS A 40 12.74 15.00 18.40
CA LYS A 40 13.21 15.86 19.52
C LYS A 40 12.09 16.71 20.14
N HIS A 41 11.05 17.03 19.37
CA HIS A 41 9.91 17.86 19.77
C HIS A 41 8.60 17.09 19.54
N TRP A 42 8.44 15.97 20.26
CA TRP A 42 7.19 15.22 20.23
C TRP A 42 6.14 15.98 21.06
N ASP A 43 5.31 16.75 20.38
CA ASP A 43 4.18 17.52 20.93
C ASP A 43 2.80 16.84 20.69
N THR A 44 2.84 15.70 19.99
CA THR A 44 1.63 14.96 19.65
C THR A 44 1.05 14.28 20.89
N PRO A 45 -0.24 14.49 21.22
CA PRO A 45 -0.85 13.90 22.41
C PRO A 45 -0.97 12.39 22.28
N PHE A 46 -0.84 11.68 23.39
CA PHE A 46 -1.20 10.27 23.47
C PHE A 46 -2.72 10.11 23.39
N ILE A 47 -3.16 9.03 22.80
CA ILE A 47 -4.57 8.68 22.60
C ILE A 47 -4.82 7.27 23.15
N LYS A 48 -6.09 6.93 23.41
CA LYS A 48 -6.44 5.66 24.07
C LYS A 48 -7.54 4.88 23.38
N THR A 49 -8.23 5.50 22.44
CA THR A 49 -9.43 4.92 21.83
C THR A 49 -9.29 4.80 20.32
N GLU A 50 -10.00 3.84 19.73
CA GLU A 50 -10.11 3.69 18.28
C GLU A 50 -10.62 4.97 17.61
N ALA A 51 -11.64 5.62 18.19
CA ALA A 51 -12.22 6.85 17.64
C ALA A 51 -11.19 7.99 17.56
N GLU A 52 -10.35 8.15 18.61
CA GLU A 52 -9.26 9.14 18.61
C GLU A 52 -8.20 8.80 17.55
N ALA A 53 -7.84 7.51 17.40
CA ALA A 53 -6.89 7.06 16.41
C ALA A 53 -7.39 7.35 14.98
N ILE A 54 -8.62 6.96 14.66
CA ILE A 54 -9.26 7.23 13.36
C ILE A 54 -9.32 8.74 13.08
N ALA A 55 -9.76 9.54 14.07
CA ALA A 55 -9.84 10.99 13.89
C ALA A 55 -8.46 11.63 13.66
N SER A 56 -7.43 11.16 14.37
CA SER A 56 -6.04 11.60 14.19
C SER A 56 -5.50 11.23 12.82
N ALA A 57 -5.70 9.98 12.38
CA ALA A 57 -5.26 9.46 11.09
C ALA A 57 -5.92 10.21 9.92
N ARG A 58 -7.24 10.43 9.98
CA ARG A 58 -7.97 11.22 8.98
C ARG A 58 -7.46 12.65 8.86
N ARG A 59 -7.16 13.32 9.97
CA ARG A 59 -6.57 14.67 9.92
C ARG A 59 -5.19 14.67 9.27
N ALA A 60 -4.40 13.64 9.50
CA ALA A 60 -3.04 13.55 8.98
C ALA A 60 -2.99 13.22 7.48
N ARG A 61 -3.80 12.28 7.01
CA ARG A 61 -3.64 11.64 5.68
C ARG A 61 -4.89 11.64 4.81
N GLY A 62 -6.07 11.89 5.40
CA GLY A 62 -7.35 11.76 4.70
C GLY A 62 -7.45 12.62 3.44
N ARG A 63 -6.87 13.83 3.45
CA ARG A 63 -6.84 14.70 2.26
C ARG A 63 -6.07 14.05 1.11
N GLN A 64 -4.86 13.53 1.36
CA GLN A 64 -4.03 12.95 0.31
C GLN A 64 -4.65 11.69 -0.29
N ILE A 65 -5.30 10.85 0.53
CA ILE A 65 -6.05 9.68 0.05
C ILE A 65 -7.25 10.10 -0.78
N SER A 66 -8.01 11.08 -0.34
CA SER A 66 -9.15 11.60 -1.10
C SER A 66 -8.73 12.19 -2.46
N GLU A 67 -7.63 12.95 -2.49
CA GLU A 67 -7.04 13.49 -3.72
C GLU A 67 -6.58 12.36 -4.66
N LEU A 68 -5.87 11.35 -4.14
CA LEU A 68 -5.46 10.17 -4.90
C LEU A 68 -6.66 9.46 -5.54
N LEU A 69 -7.67 9.13 -4.74
CA LEU A 69 -8.86 8.41 -5.22
C LEU A 69 -9.65 9.25 -6.23
N THR A 70 -9.64 10.58 -6.09
CA THR A 70 -10.24 11.50 -7.07
C THR A 70 -9.48 11.45 -8.39
N GLN A 71 -8.14 11.48 -8.37
CA GLN A 71 -7.32 11.34 -9.57
C GLN A 71 -7.57 9.99 -10.26
N ILE A 72 -7.64 8.91 -9.49
CA ILE A 72 -7.90 7.56 -10.04
C ILE A 72 -9.30 7.49 -10.69
N ARG A 73 -10.33 8.09 -10.06
CA ARG A 73 -11.67 8.14 -10.65
C ARG A 73 -11.74 8.99 -11.93
N SER A 74 -10.87 9.98 -12.07
CA SER A 74 -10.80 10.84 -13.27
C SER A 74 -9.93 10.28 -14.40
N LEU A 75 -9.38 9.07 -14.25
CA LEU A 75 -8.64 8.44 -15.34
C LEU A 75 -9.55 8.25 -16.57
N PRO A 76 -9.03 8.49 -17.77
CA PRO A 76 -9.83 8.42 -19.00
C PRO A 76 -10.31 7.01 -19.31
N ASP A 77 -9.65 6.00 -18.75
CA ASP A 77 -9.92 4.59 -18.94
C ASP A 77 -9.95 3.90 -17.57
N GLN A 78 -11.11 3.34 -17.22
CA GLN A 78 -11.35 2.63 -15.95
C GLN A 78 -11.12 1.12 -16.05
N GLU A 79 -10.91 0.59 -17.26
CA GLU A 79 -10.65 -0.85 -17.49
C GLU A 79 -9.16 -1.19 -17.33
N THR A 80 -8.28 -0.21 -17.61
CA THR A 80 -6.83 -0.39 -17.41
C THR A 80 -6.52 -0.64 -15.93
N PRO A 81 -5.74 -1.70 -15.61
CA PRO A 81 -5.33 -1.97 -14.24
C PRO A 81 -4.66 -0.79 -13.55
N VAL A 82 -4.99 -0.62 -12.27
CA VAL A 82 -4.41 0.44 -11.42
C VAL A 82 -3.69 -0.18 -10.25
N PHE A 83 -2.44 0.21 -10.06
CA PHE A 83 -1.63 -0.13 -8.89
C PHE A 83 -1.34 1.13 -8.08
N VAL A 84 -1.43 1.01 -6.76
CA VAL A 84 -1.06 2.07 -5.82
C VAL A 84 -0.03 1.51 -4.88
N VAL A 85 1.15 2.10 -4.86
CA VAL A 85 2.30 1.58 -4.10
C VAL A 85 2.92 2.67 -3.25
N GLY A 86 3.60 2.30 -2.18
CA GLY A 86 4.40 3.22 -1.36
C GLY A 86 4.17 3.11 0.12
N ASP A 87 4.78 4.05 0.84
CA ASP A 87 4.66 4.19 2.28
C ASP A 87 3.42 5.03 2.63
N PHE A 88 2.46 4.38 3.28
CA PHE A 88 1.22 5.03 3.74
C PHE A 88 1.39 5.68 5.12
N ASN A 89 2.49 5.37 5.83
CA ASN A 89 2.73 5.84 7.18
C ASN A 89 1.54 5.64 8.13
N GLU A 90 0.72 4.64 7.82
CA GLU A 90 -0.47 4.23 8.56
C GLU A 90 -0.66 2.73 8.37
N PRO A 91 -0.88 1.96 9.43
CA PRO A 91 -1.16 0.52 9.30
C PRO A 91 -2.47 0.23 8.57
N SER A 92 -2.71 -1.02 8.22
CA SER A 92 -3.96 -1.44 7.62
C SER A 92 -5.03 -1.78 8.67
N HIS A 93 -6.30 -1.47 8.34
CA HIS A 93 -7.46 -1.98 9.08
C HIS A 93 -7.52 -3.52 9.10
N LEU A 94 -6.84 -4.18 8.13
CA LEU A 94 -6.70 -5.64 8.06
C LEU A 94 -5.59 -6.18 8.96
N ASP A 95 -4.80 -5.31 9.59
CA ASP A 95 -3.69 -5.69 10.48
C ASP A 95 -4.00 -5.38 11.94
N TRP A 96 -4.70 -4.29 12.21
CA TRP A 96 -5.11 -3.87 13.55
C TRP A 96 -6.52 -4.36 13.87
N THR A 97 -6.69 -5.68 13.94
CA THR A 97 -7.96 -6.38 14.13
C THR A 97 -8.19 -6.75 15.60
N GLU A 98 -9.38 -7.26 15.89
CA GLU A 98 -9.67 -7.90 17.18
C GLU A 98 -8.73 -9.08 17.46
N ALA A 99 -8.34 -9.84 16.44
CA ALA A 99 -7.46 -11.00 16.60
C ALA A 99 -6.05 -10.56 17.00
N THR A 100 -5.49 -9.55 16.36
CA THR A 100 -4.16 -9.02 16.71
C THR A 100 -4.16 -8.29 18.07
N ALA A 101 -5.26 -7.63 18.44
CA ALA A 101 -5.41 -7.08 19.79
C ALA A 101 -5.46 -8.20 20.86
N LYS A 102 -6.22 -9.27 20.63
CA LYS A 102 -6.29 -10.41 21.53
C LYS A 102 -4.96 -11.20 21.63
N SER A 103 -4.16 -11.20 20.58
CA SER A 103 -2.81 -11.80 20.61
C SER A 103 -1.80 -10.97 21.41
N GLY A 104 -2.15 -9.75 21.81
CA GLY A 104 -1.28 -8.82 22.52
C GLY A 104 -0.32 -8.03 21.62
N ARG A 105 -0.44 -8.16 20.29
CA ARG A 105 0.40 -7.41 19.35
C ARG A 105 0.06 -5.93 19.33
N HIS A 106 -1.22 -5.60 19.37
CA HIS A 106 -1.72 -4.24 19.41
C HIS A 106 -2.55 -3.99 20.67
N PRO A 107 -2.60 -2.76 21.19
CA PRO A 107 -3.34 -2.49 22.41
C PRO A 107 -4.86 -2.58 22.23
N ILE A 108 -5.34 -2.27 21.03
CA ILE A 108 -6.75 -2.27 20.63
C ILE A 108 -6.88 -2.52 19.12
N LYS A 109 -8.07 -2.88 18.66
CA LYS A 109 -8.45 -2.83 17.25
C LYS A 109 -8.51 -1.36 16.79
N VAL A 110 -8.11 -1.10 15.54
CA VAL A 110 -8.31 0.20 14.87
C VAL A 110 -8.65 -0.01 13.39
N GLU A 111 -9.80 0.48 12.96
CA GLU A 111 -10.16 0.54 11.53
C GLU A 111 -9.47 1.74 10.86
N TYR A 112 -8.19 1.59 10.56
CA TYR A 112 -7.38 2.64 9.95
C TYR A 112 -7.97 3.14 8.64
N PRO A 113 -8.23 4.46 8.51
CA PRO A 113 -9.06 4.99 7.44
C PRO A 113 -8.43 4.92 6.06
N THR A 114 -7.09 5.07 5.92
CA THR A 114 -6.49 5.08 4.57
C THR A 114 -6.65 3.75 3.87
N SER A 115 -6.36 2.66 4.55
CA SER A 115 -6.50 1.30 4.01
C SER A 115 -7.98 0.92 3.80
N LEU A 116 -8.86 1.37 4.68
CA LEU A 116 -10.31 1.15 4.55
C LEU A 116 -10.87 1.91 3.33
N GLU A 117 -10.42 3.15 3.07
CA GLU A 117 -10.82 3.91 1.90
C GLU A 117 -10.31 3.28 0.60
N MET A 118 -9.09 2.71 0.60
CA MET A 118 -8.58 1.93 -0.53
C MET A 118 -9.44 0.69 -0.80
N ALA A 119 -9.80 -0.07 0.23
CA ALA A 119 -10.69 -1.23 0.11
C ALA A 119 -12.08 -0.84 -0.41
N ASN A 120 -12.69 0.23 0.12
CA ASN A 120 -13.98 0.77 -0.33
C ASN A 120 -13.94 1.28 -1.79
N ALA A 121 -12.76 1.67 -2.28
CA ALA A 121 -12.54 2.03 -3.68
C ALA A 121 -12.27 0.82 -4.59
N GLY A 122 -12.41 -0.41 -4.06
CA GLY A 122 -12.27 -1.66 -4.81
C GLY A 122 -10.84 -2.14 -5.00
N PHE A 123 -9.87 -1.63 -4.23
CA PHE A 123 -8.49 -2.12 -4.26
C PHE A 123 -8.30 -3.33 -3.36
N GLY A 124 -7.60 -4.34 -3.87
CA GLY A 124 -7.06 -5.44 -3.10
C GLY A 124 -5.71 -5.07 -2.51
N ASP A 125 -5.46 -5.47 -1.27
CA ASP A 125 -4.13 -5.43 -0.64
C ASP A 125 -3.38 -6.70 -1.03
N ALA A 126 -2.28 -6.57 -1.76
CA ALA A 126 -1.56 -7.73 -2.29
C ALA A 126 -1.02 -8.66 -1.19
N TRP A 127 -0.50 -8.11 -0.10
CA TRP A 127 0.00 -8.94 1.01
C TRP A 127 -1.13 -9.71 1.67
N ARG A 128 -2.21 -9.03 2.10
CA ARG A 128 -3.35 -9.68 2.78
C ARG A 128 -4.16 -10.60 1.88
N THR A 129 -4.13 -10.39 0.57
CA THR A 129 -4.73 -11.34 -0.38
C THR A 129 -3.98 -12.67 -0.41
N VAL A 130 -2.64 -12.66 -0.29
CA VAL A 130 -1.81 -13.88 -0.23
C VAL A 130 -1.78 -14.48 1.17
N TYR A 131 -1.68 -13.63 2.19
CA TYR A 131 -1.52 -14.00 3.60
C TYR A 131 -2.67 -13.44 4.44
N PRO A 132 -3.83 -14.08 4.43
CA PRO A 132 -5.04 -13.56 5.10
C PRO A 132 -5.01 -13.61 6.63
N ASP A 133 -4.13 -14.43 7.24
CA ASP A 133 -3.99 -14.56 8.70
C ASP A 133 -2.97 -13.53 9.21
N GLU A 134 -3.47 -12.39 9.65
CA GLU A 134 -2.66 -11.25 10.10
C GLU A 134 -1.90 -11.52 11.41
N VAL A 135 -2.34 -12.52 12.16
CA VAL A 135 -1.64 -12.92 13.40
C VAL A 135 -0.41 -13.75 13.08
N LYS A 136 -0.50 -14.68 12.12
CA LYS A 136 0.64 -15.54 11.73
C LYS A 136 1.60 -14.83 10.79
N GLU A 137 1.06 -14.04 9.86
CA GLU A 137 1.81 -13.42 8.78
C GLU A 137 1.71 -11.88 8.86
N PRO A 138 2.34 -11.24 9.87
CA PRO A 138 2.21 -9.80 10.07
C PRO A 138 2.73 -8.97 8.89
N GLY A 139 3.79 -9.42 8.22
CA GLY A 139 4.37 -8.74 7.07
C GLY A 139 4.97 -7.38 7.39
N PHE A 140 5.60 -7.22 8.54
CA PHE A 140 6.15 -5.93 8.99
C PHE A 140 7.11 -5.33 7.98
N THR A 141 6.83 -4.11 7.56
CA THR A 141 7.73 -3.31 6.71
C THR A 141 8.50 -2.27 7.49
N TRP A 142 7.92 -1.71 8.53
CA TRP A 142 8.56 -0.88 9.54
C TRP A 142 8.78 -1.70 10.82
N SER A 143 9.95 -1.82 11.44
CA SER A 143 11.24 -1.33 10.98
C SER A 143 12.30 -2.45 11.08
N PRO A 144 13.25 -2.56 10.15
CA PRO A 144 14.40 -3.46 10.28
C PRO A 144 15.46 -2.98 11.28
N LEU A 145 15.34 -1.76 11.83
CA LEU A 145 16.34 -1.12 12.70
C LEU A 145 16.24 -1.55 14.15
N THR A 146 15.11 -2.10 14.57
CA THR A 146 14.83 -2.49 15.96
C THR A 146 14.34 -3.94 15.99
N LYS A 147 14.28 -4.51 17.19
CA LYS A 147 13.63 -5.80 17.40
C LYS A 147 12.11 -5.59 17.55
N ALA A 148 11.33 -6.60 17.17
CA ALA A 148 9.87 -6.55 17.26
C ALA A 148 9.34 -6.42 18.71
N ASP A 149 10.17 -6.77 19.71
CA ASP A 149 9.87 -6.66 21.15
C ASP A 149 10.53 -5.43 21.82
N ASP A 150 11.10 -4.48 21.05
CA ASP A 150 11.66 -3.25 21.60
C ASP A 150 10.52 -2.38 22.18
N PRO A 151 10.50 -2.10 23.50
CA PRO A 151 9.43 -1.29 24.11
C PRO A 151 9.45 0.19 23.68
N LYS A 152 10.45 0.61 22.90
CA LYS A 152 10.63 1.98 22.39
C LYS A 152 10.27 2.08 20.91
N ASP A 153 9.78 1.01 20.32
CA ASP A 153 9.35 0.95 18.93
C ASP A 153 8.10 0.07 18.80
N HIS A 154 7.48 0.09 17.63
CA HIS A 154 6.39 -0.79 17.29
C HIS A 154 6.47 -1.14 15.81
N HIS A 155 6.47 -2.43 15.53
CA HIS A 155 6.56 -2.88 14.15
C HIS A 155 5.17 -2.97 13.52
N ASP A 156 5.05 -2.35 12.36
CA ASP A 156 3.84 -2.34 11.55
C ASP A 156 4.13 -2.60 10.07
N ARG A 157 3.12 -3.00 9.34
CA ARG A 157 3.10 -2.99 7.89
C ARG A 157 2.46 -1.68 7.44
N ILE A 158 3.27 -0.80 6.84
CA ILE A 158 2.88 0.54 6.40
C ILE A 158 3.23 0.81 4.94
N ASP A 159 3.97 -0.10 4.31
CA ASP A 159 4.28 -0.09 2.89
C ASP A 159 3.38 -1.11 2.17
N PHE A 160 2.70 -0.67 1.13
CA PHE A 160 1.67 -1.46 0.48
C PHE A 160 1.85 -1.54 -1.04
N VAL A 161 1.32 -2.62 -1.60
CA VAL A 161 1.00 -2.77 -3.01
C VAL A 161 -0.49 -3.04 -3.10
N TYR A 162 -1.26 -2.02 -3.42
CA TYR A 162 -2.68 -2.13 -3.73
C TYR A 162 -2.89 -2.32 -5.23
N PHE A 163 -3.89 -3.11 -5.61
CA PHE A 163 -4.19 -3.36 -7.01
C PHE A 163 -5.70 -3.37 -7.28
N ARG A 164 -6.08 -2.94 -8.47
CA ARG A 164 -7.46 -2.97 -8.97
C ARG A 164 -7.45 -3.16 -10.47
N GLY A 165 -8.32 -4.00 -11.01
CA GLY A 165 -8.52 -4.19 -12.44
C GLY A 165 -9.21 -5.51 -12.74
N LYS A 166 -10.11 -5.51 -13.71
CA LYS A 166 -10.78 -6.73 -14.17
C LYS A 166 -9.76 -7.67 -14.80
N GLY A 167 -9.74 -8.92 -14.36
CA GLY A 167 -8.83 -9.94 -14.88
C GLY A 167 -7.38 -9.84 -14.40
N VAL A 168 -7.05 -8.88 -13.52
CA VAL A 168 -5.74 -8.86 -12.84
C VAL A 168 -5.68 -10.04 -11.88
N LYS A 169 -4.65 -10.88 -12.02
CA LYS A 169 -4.41 -12.03 -11.13
C LYS A 169 -3.15 -11.79 -10.33
N LEU A 170 -3.28 -11.76 -9.00
CA LEU A 170 -2.14 -11.77 -8.10
C LEU A 170 -1.55 -13.18 -8.04
N ASN A 171 -0.24 -13.31 -8.32
CA ASN A 171 0.47 -14.59 -8.31
C ASN A 171 1.25 -14.81 -7.02
N GLY A 172 1.56 -13.76 -6.28
CA GLY A 172 2.24 -13.83 -5.00
C GLY A 172 2.72 -12.48 -4.50
N ALA A 173 3.03 -12.43 -3.21
CA ALA A 173 3.66 -11.29 -2.56
C ALA A 173 4.82 -11.76 -1.68
N LYS A 174 5.86 -10.95 -1.54
CA LYS A 174 7.06 -11.23 -0.75
C LYS A 174 7.56 -9.97 -0.06
N ILE A 175 8.17 -10.15 1.11
CA ILE A 175 8.93 -9.10 1.79
C ILE A 175 10.40 -9.22 1.42
N VAL A 176 11.04 -8.09 1.11
CA VAL A 176 12.49 -7.96 0.95
C VAL A 176 13.04 -7.23 2.17
N GLY A 177 14.05 -7.81 2.82
CA GLY A 177 14.56 -7.24 4.06
C GLY A 177 15.95 -7.76 4.45
N GLU A 178 16.29 -7.53 5.71
CA GLU A 178 17.64 -7.68 6.27
C GLU A 178 17.98 -9.11 6.70
N ASN A 179 16.97 -9.94 6.97
CA ASN A 179 17.18 -11.30 7.49
C ASN A 179 16.03 -12.25 7.13
N LYS A 180 16.25 -13.55 7.31
CA LYS A 180 15.29 -14.62 6.99
C LYS A 180 14.10 -14.73 7.96
N GLU A 181 14.21 -14.14 9.13
CA GLU A 181 13.15 -14.14 10.13
C GLU A 181 12.01 -13.22 9.74
N ASN A 182 12.37 -12.11 9.07
CA ASN A 182 11.43 -11.02 8.75
C ASN A 182 11.18 -10.83 7.24
N ALA A 183 11.87 -11.59 6.37
CA ALA A 183 11.79 -11.40 4.94
C ALA A 183 11.99 -12.67 4.14
N ASP A 184 11.25 -12.80 3.03
CA ASP A 184 11.37 -13.89 2.05
C ASP A 184 12.63 -13.74 1.21
N ILE A 185 13.01 -12.50 0.90
CA ILE A 185 14.18 -12.15 0.09
C ILE A 185 15.13 -11.34 0.97
N VAL A 186 16.31 -11.90 1.20
CA VAL A 186 17.32 -11.28 2.07
C VAL A 186 18.35 -10.52 1.23
N VAL A 187 18.58 -9.25 1.57
CA VAL A 187 19.61 -8.38 0.98
C VAL A 187 20.58 -7.94 2.06
N LYS A 188 21.89 -8.06 1.80
CA LYS A 188 22.96 -7.69 2.74
C LYS A 188 24.07 -6.91 2.05
N PRO A 189 24.49 -5.74 2.58
CA PRO A 189 23.84 -4.99 3.66
C PRO A 189 22.47 -4.48 3.23
N TYR A 190 21.51 -4.41 4.15
CA TYR A 190 20.19 -3.88 3.85
C TYR A 190 20.22 -2.34 3.93
N PRO A 191 19.80 -1.62 2.88
CA PRO A 191 20.14 -0.20 2.74
C PRO A 191 19.04 0.76 3.26
N SER A 192 17.97 0.25 3.88
CA SER A 192 16.78 1.05 4.25
C SER A 192 16.32 0.75 5.66
N ASP A 193 15.61 1.69 6.26
CA ASP A 193 14.86 1.57 7.51
C ASP A 193 13.43 1.01 7.31
N HIS A 194 13.03 0.75 6.06
CA HIS A 194 11.83 0.01 5.71
C HIS A 194 12.17 -1.27 4.95
N ARG A 195 11.41 -2.35 5.14
CA ARG A 195 11.40 -3.50 4.25
C ARG A 195 10.53 -3.20 3.05
N ALA A 196 10.88 -3.75 1.89
CA ALA A 196 10.09 -3.56 0.67
C ALA A 196 9.10 -4.70 0.46
N VAL A 197 7.95 -4.37 -0.13
CA VAL A 197 6.95 -5.34 -0.58
C VAL A 197 7.09 -5.54 -2.09
N VAL A 198 7.19 -6.79 -2.52
CA VAL A 198 7.18 -7.18 -3.93
C VAL A 198 5.95 -8.02 -4.21
N ALA A 199 5.12 -7.62 -5.16
CA ALA A 199 3.98 -8.41 -5.61
C ALA A 199 4.09 -8.70 -7.11
N THR A 200 3.71 -9.91 -7.50
CA THR A 200 3.77 -10.37 -8.89
C THR A 200 2.36 -10.60 -9.42
N PHE A 201 2.09 -10.06 -10.60
CA PHE A 201 0.76 -10.11 -11.21
C PHE A 201 0.82 -10.66 -12.64
N THR A 202 -0.27 -11.33 -13.05
CA THR A 202 -0.61 -11.52 -14.45
C THR A 202 -1.67 -10.49 -14.82
N LEU A 203 -1.37 -9.70 -15.85
CA LEU A 203 -2.33 -8.73 -16.38
C LEU A 203 -3.20 -9.41 -17.46
N PRO A 204 -4.48 -8.98 -17.60
CA PRO A 204 -5.33 -9.46 -18.68
C PRO A 204 -4.74 -9.05 -20.03
N ASN A 205 -4.98 -9.88 -21.05
CA ASN A 205 -4.73 -9.45 -22.41
C ASN A 205 -5.66 -8.26 -22.69
N GLN A 206 -5.11 -7.17 -23.21
CA GLN A 206 -5.99 -6.10 -23.68
C GLN A 206 -6.83 -6.66 -24.84
N PRO A 207 -8.13 -6.31 -24.93
CA PRO A 207 -8.86 -6.56 -26.15
C PRO A 207 -8.06 -5.94 -27.30
N GLU A 208 -7.90 -6.68 -28.39
CA GLU A 208 -7.30 -6.12 -29.60
C GLU A 208 -8.07 -4.84 -29.88
N SER A 209 -7.44 -3.70 -29.61
CA SER A 209 -7.94 -2.43 -30.10
C SER A 209 -8.02 -2.62 -31.61
N GLU A 210 -9.20 -2.42 -32.18
CA GLU A 210 -9.40 -2.40 -33.62
C GLU A 210 -8.16 -1.80 -34.26
N LYS A 211 -7.46 -2.60 -35.04
CA LYS A 211 -6.44 -2.10 -35.93
C LYS A 211 -7.17 -1.10 -36.80
N LEU A 212 -7.11 0.17 -36.45
CA LEU A 212 -7.53 1.24 -37.30
C LEU A 212 -6.83 0.97 -38.64
N ASP A 213 -7.63 0.71 -39.67
CA ASP A 213 -7.26 0.54 -41.04
C ASP A 213 -6.28 1.63 -41.51
N ALA A 214 -5.02 1.46 -41.22
CA ALA A 214 -3.94 2.31 -41.70
C ALA A 214 -3.41 1.84 -43.06
N ASP A 215 -4.09 0.88 -43.68
CA ASP A 215 -3.75 0.35 -45.01
C ASP A 215 -4.98 0.38 -45.95
N LYS A 216 -5.58 1.56 -46.13
CA LYS A 216 -6.26 1.81 -47.40
C LYS A 216 -5.29 2.47 -48.35
N PRO A 217 -4.85 1.80 -49.42
CA PRO A 217 -4.13 2.50 -50.47
C PRO A 217 -5.06 3.56 -51.03
N ASP A 218 -4.52 4.77 -51.13
CA ASP A 218 -5.12 5.91 -51.80
C ASP A 218 -5.49 5.49 -53.25
N ALA A 219 -6.78 5.33 -53.47
CA ALA A 219 -7.30 5.09 -54.80
C ALA A 219 -7.17 6.42 -55.58
N GLY A 220 -6.02 6.57 -56.19
CA GLY A 220 -5.76 7.68 -57.11
C GLY A 220 -6.86 7.75 -58.15
N ASP A 221 -7.63 8.86 -58.15
CA ASP A 221 -8.51 9.25 -59.22
C ASP A 221 -7.65 9.59 -60.45
N GLY A 222 -7.65 8.66 -61.37
CA GLY A 222 -7.22 8.98 -62.74
C GLY A 222 -8.29 9.79 -63.43
N LYS A 223 -7.98 11.05 -63.76
CA LYS A 223 -8.36 11.69 -65.01
C LYS A 223 -7.49 12.93 -65.25
#